data_0715224ebffd0a9b344c101361df0b6f
#
_entry.id   0715224ebffd0a9b344c101361df0b6f
#
_cell.length_a   1.000
_cell.length_b   1.000
_cell.length_c   1.000
_cell.angle_alpha   90.00
_cell.angle_beta   90.00
_cell.angle_gamma   90.00
#
_symmetry.space_group_name_H-M   'P 1'
#
loop_
_entity.id
_entity.type
_entity.pdbx_description
1 polymer ?
#
loop_
_entity_poly.entity_id
_entity_poly.type
_entity_poly.pdbx_seq_one_letter_code
_entity_poly.pdbx_strand_id
1 'polypeptide(L)'
;MSGHGRISVWEDFQSAVAQTLTDATEYQFNQIRLAAISGNVAMDVSVAAGNGIATFSGAGGAADGVSLFTLPMNPATQGTLTMQARFKASALTSYGFFAGFQETVSLAEPVNPFTLSGTTLTANNGGNVFGLYYDTTATTDDVRAMASVNGVASTAALTEGGVAYGTLGVRANTTLVAAKWQYVRIEMDPDGACRAYWGDQTLDPAGSGPKLVATLKAGVLSTSALYHPILTLVDPSTNDPLHSVDFFGAECYRDWSY
;
A
#
# COMPACT_ATOMS: atom_id res chain seq x y z
N MET A 1 -26.12 -13.16 22.02
CA MET A 1 -25.22 -12.00 21.82
C MET A 1 -24.17 -12.47 20.84
N SER A 2 -24.24 -12.01 19.59
CA SER A 2 -23.18 -12.25 18.62
C SER A 2 -21.95 -11.40 19.04
N GLY A 3 -20.88 -12.06 19.43
CA GLY A 3 -19.65 -11.40 19.80
C GLY A 3 -18.95 -10.91 18.53
N HIS A 4 -19.12 -9.65 18.16
CA HIS A 4 -18.30 -9.05 17.12
C HIS A 4 -16.88 -8.91 17.63
N GLY A 5 -15.98 -9.76 17.14
CA GLY A 5 -14.55 -9.63 17.36
C GLY A 5 -13.95 -8.67 16.31
N ARG A 6 -12.96 -7.88 16.70
CA ARG A 6 -12.12 -7.11 15.79
C ARG A 6 -10.78 -7.81 15.65
N ILE A 7 -10.32 -8.01 14.42
CA ILE A 7 -8.93 -8.36 14.13
C ILE A 7 -8.25 -7.05 13.80
N SER A 8 -7.22 -6.71 14.58
CA SER A 8 -6.41 -5.53 14.34
C SER A 8 -4.94 -5.95 14.37
N VAL A 9 -4.25 -5.67 13.30
CA VAL A 9 -2.81 -5.80 13.16
C VAL A 9 -2.26 -4.39 13.09
N TRP A 10 -1.32 -4.07 13.97
CA TRP A 10 -0.72 -2.75 14.03
C TRP A 10 0.76 -2.88 14.38
N GLU A 11 1.60 -2.23 13.62
CA GLU A 11 3.04 -2.19 13.86
C GLU A 11 3.54 -0.74 13.78
N ASP A 12 4.18 -0.29 14.85
CA ASP A 12 4.80 1.03 15.00
C ASP A 12 6.32 0.95 15.17
N PHE A 13 6.90 -0.24 14.96
CA PHE A 13 8.33 -0.53 14.98
C PHE A 13 9.07 -0.19 16.28
N GLN A 14 8.38 0.02 17.39
CA GLN A 14 9.02 0.36 18.67
C GLN A 14 9.94 -0.75 19.21
N SER A 15 9.62 -1.99 18.92
CA SER A 15 10.38 -3.17 19.33
C SER A 15 11.25 -3.77 18.23
N ALA A 16 11.26 -3.15 17.03
CA ALA A 16 12.05 -3.63 15.91
C ALA A 16 13.55 -3.44 16.16
N VAL A 17 14.34 -4.33 15.60
CA VAL A 17 15.80 -4.25 15.59
C VAL A 17 16.32 -4.15 14.18
N ALA A 18 17.44 -3.48 14.00
CA ALA A 18 18.08 -3.38 12.70
C ALA A 18 18.45 -4.77 12.16
N GLN A 19 18.12 -5.03 10.90
CA GLN A 19 18.41 -6.30 10.24
C GLN A 19 18.54 -6.12 8.72
N THR A 20 19.10 -7.12 8.05
CA THR A 20 19.10 -7.19 6.59
C THR A 20 18.01 -8.15 6.14
N LEU A 21 17.10 -7.66 5.31
CA LEU A 21 16.12 -8.48 4.60
C LEU A 21 16.80 -9.04 3.35
N THR A 22 16.91 -10.36 3.28
CA THR A 22 17.51 -11.02 2.12
C THR A 22 16.47 -11.15 1.01
N ASP A 23 16.89 -10.93 -0.22
CA ASP A 23 16.06 -11.11 -1.42
C ASP A 23 15.34 -12.46 -1.44
N ALA A 24 14.12 -12.47 -1.96
CA ALA A 24 13.24 -13.63 -2.06
C ALA A 24 13.01 -14.37 -0.72
N THR A 25 13.12 -13.67 0.40
CA THR A 25 12.90 -14.24 1.74
C THR A 25 11.86 -13.42 2.50
N GLU A 26 10.88 -14.12 3.07
CA GLU A 26 9.88 -13.53 3.96
C GLU A 26 10.40 -13.48 5.40
N TYR A 27 10.22 -12.35 6.04
CA TYR A 27 10.48 -12.14 7.46
C TYR A 27 9.19 -11.85 8.19
N GLN A 28 8.97 -12.53 9.30
CA GLN A 28 7.86 -12.22 10.18
C GLN A 28 8.33 -11.28 11.29
N PHE A 29 7.67 -10.15 11.41
CA PHE A 29 7.89 -9.19 12.48
C PHE A 29 6.56 -8.93 13.19
N ASN A 30 6.45 -9.42 14.44
CA ASN A 30 5.18 -9.41 15.18
C ASN A 30 4.02 -10.01 14.36
N GLN A 31 3.05 -9.18 13.98
CA GLN A 31 1.87 -9.58 13.22
C GLN A 31 1.95 -9.20 11.73
N ILE A 32 3.01 -8.53 11.33
CA ILE A 32 3.26 -8.18 9.94
C ILE A 32 4.35 -9.05 9.33
N ARG A 33 4.38 -9.07 8.02
CA ARG A 33 5.41 -9.72 7.22
C ARG A 33 6.14 -8.67 6.42
N LEU A 34 7.45 -8.88 6.29
CA LEU A 34 8.35 -8.06 5.51
C LEU A 34 8.99 -8.93 4.45
N ALA A 35 9.11 -8.43 3.23
CA ALA A 35 9.90 -9.09 2.20
C ALA A 35 10.66 -8.04 1.38
N ALA A 36 11.92 -8.32 1.07
CA ALA A 36 12.67 -7.54 0.12
C ALA A 36 12.21 -7.83 -1.30
N ILE A 37 12.23 -6.82 -2.15
CA ILE A 37 11.89 -6.91 -3.57
C ILE A 37 13.18 -6.71 -4.35
N SER A 38 13.57 -7.72 -5.15
CA SER A 38 14.69 -7.63 -6.10
C SER A 38 16.00 -7.11 -5.47
N GLY A 39 16.53 -7.83 -4.50
CA GLY A 39 17.78 -7.49 -3.84
C GLY A 39 17.68 -7.43 -2.32
N ASN A 40 18.81 -7.30 -1.66
CA ASN A 40 18.82 -7.20 -0.20
C ASN A 40 18.44 -5.79 0.23
N VAL A 41 17.65 -5.69 1.30
CA VAL A 41 17.24 -4.41 1.87
C VAL A 41 17.70 -4.35 3.33
N ALA A 42 18.47 -3.32 3.67
CA ALA A 42 18.79 -3.04 5.07
C ALA A 42 17.60 -2.35 5.74
N MET A 43 17.17 -2.87 6.87
CA MET A 43 16.22 -2.22 7.76
C MET A 43 16.97 -1.67 8.96
N ASP A 44 16.86 -0.38 9.19
CA ASP A 44 17.32 0.31 10.40
C ASP A 44 16.12 0.86 11.18
N VAL A 45 16.24 0.97 12.50
CA VAL A 45 15.14 1.41 13.36
C VAL A 45 15.59 2.55 14.23
N SER A 46 14.92 3.68 14.09
CA SER A 46 15.12 4.84 14.93
C SER A 46 14.03 4.92 16.01
N VAL A 47 14.42 4.72 17.26
CA VAL A 47 13.55 4.88 18.43
C VAL A 47 13.64 6.29 19.05
N ALA A 48 14.42 7.20 18.47
CA ALA A 48 14.74 8.50 19.05
C ALA A 48 13.55 9.47 19.16
N ALA A 49 12.44 9.17 18.51
CA ALA A 49 11.26 10.04 18.44
C ALA A 49 10.09 9.59 19.33
N GLY A 50 10.29 8.60 20.20
CA GLY A 50 9.21 8.05 21.05
C GLY A 50 8.26 7.08 20.35
N ASN A 51 8.24 7.10 19.01
CA ASN A 51 7.62 6.09 18.16
C ASN A 51 8.74 5.47 17.31
N GLY A 52 8.72 4.16 17.11
CA GLY A 52 9.69 3.49 16.26
C GLY A 52 9.48 3.92 14.80
N ILE A 53 10.56 4.19 14.08
CA ILE A 53 10.53 4.42 12.65
C ILE A 53 11.46 3.40 12.02
N ALA A 54 10.89 2.53 11.19
CA ALA A 54 11.70 1.65 10.35
C ALA A 54 12.13 2.42 9.09
N THR A 55 13.43 2.37 8.79
CA THR A 55 14.00 2.94 7.59
C THR A 55 14.61 1.83 6.76
N PHE A 56 14.24 1.75 5.50
CA PHE A 56 14.68 0.74 4.55
C PHE A 56 15.56 1.38 3.48
N SER A 57 16.71 0.76 3.21
CA SER A 57 17.60 1.13 2.11
C SER A 57 17.91 -0.10 1.27
N GLY A 58 17.79 0.02 -0.04
CA GLY A 58 18.16 -1.03 -0.98
C GLY A 58 19.68 -1.23 -1.07
N ALA A 59 20.09 -2.18 -1.88
CA ALA A 59 21.51 -2.46 -2.16
C ALA A 59 22.03 -1.69 -3.38
N GLY A 60 21.25 -0.76 -3.93
CA GLY A 60 21.61 0.05 -5.10
C GLY A 60 21.28 -0.60 -6.44
N GLY A 61 20.38 -1.59 -6.45
CA GLY A 61 19.84 -2.21 -7.66
C GLY A 61 18.57 -1.52 -8.15
N ALA A 62 18.29 -1.61 -9.44
CA ALA A 62 16.98 -1.22 -9.97
C ALA A 62 15.89 -2.17 -9.48
N ALA A 63 14.75 -1.61 -9.07
CA ALA A 63 13.61 -2.29 -8.50
C ALA A 63 13.82 -2.85 -7.08
N ASP A 64 14.90 -2.45 -6.39
CA ASP A 64 15.06 -2.74 -4.97
C ASP A 64 13.91 -2.11 -4.16
N GLY A 65 13.49 -2.79 -3.12
CA GLY A 65 12.39 -2.27 -2.30
C GLY A 65 11.96 -3.22 -1.20
N VAL A 66 10.93 -2.82 -0.49
CA VAL A 66 10.35 -3.59 0.60
C VAL A 66 8.83 -3.63 0.49
N SER A 67 8.25 -4.78 0.80
CA SER A 67 6.82 -4.91 1.04
C SER A 67 6.54 -5.25 2.49
N LEU A 68 5.58 -4.52 3.06
CA LEU A 68 4.99 -4.79 4.36
C LEU A 68 3.57 -5.30 4.12
N PHE A 69 3.20 -6.45 4.67
CA PHE A 69 1.88 -7.02 4.46
C PHE A 69 1.42 -7.86 5.64
N THR A 70 0.11 -8.15 5.70
CA THR A 70 -0.46 -9.00 6.73
C THR A 70 -0.97 -10.32 6.15
N LEU A 71 -1.48 -11.18 7.02
CA LEU A 71 -2.26 -12.33 6.58
C LEU A 71 -3.46 -11.89 5.74
N PRO A 72 -3.91 -12.72 4.80
CA PRO A 72 -5.02 -12.37 3.93
C PRO A 72 -6.34 -12.29 4.70
N MET A 73 -7.20 -11.39 4.28
CA MET A 73 -8.51 -11.11 4.84
C MET A 73 -9.59 -11.25 3.76
N ASN A 74 -10.80 -11.65 4.15
CA ASN A 74 -11.94 -11.83 3.24
C ASN A 74 -13.03 -10.82 3.57
N PRO A 75 -13.37 -9.88 2.67
CA PRO A 75 -14.36 -8.86 2.95
C PRO A 75 -15.78 -9.43 3.16
N ALA A 76 -16.16 -10.47 2.42
CA ALA A 76 -17.50 -11.04 2.55
C ALA A 76 -17.76 -11.68 3.92
N THR A 77 -16.74 -12.20 4.59
CA THR A 77 -16.88 -12.90 5.87
C THR A 77 -16.38 -12.09 7.06
N GLN A 78 -15.50 -11.12 6.82
CA GLN A 78 -14.85 -10.34 7.88
C GLN A 78 -15.30 -8.87 7.92
N GLY A 79 -16.30 -8.50 7.12
CA GLY A 79 -16.81 -7.14 7.08
C GLY A 79 -15.86 -6.18 6.35
N THR A 80 -15.96 -4.90 6.64
CA THR A 80 -15.10 -3.90 6.04
C THR A 80 -13.64 -4.13 6.44
N LEU A 81 -12.79 -4.28 5.43
CA LEU A 81 -11.34 -4.33 5.60
C LEU A 81 -10.81 -2.90 5.58
N THR A 82 -9.86 -2.61 6.44
CA THR A 82 -9.17 -1.32 6.47
C THR A 82 -7.66 -1.55 6.51
N MET A 83 -6.92 -0.83 5.68
CA MET A 83 -5.46 -0.75 5.70
C MET A 83 -5.04 0.69 5.93
N GLN A 84 -4.04 0.91 6.75
CA GLN A 84 -3.49 2.24 7.03
C GLN A 84 -1.96 2.17 7.08
N ALA A 85 -1.31 3.21 6.57
CA ALA A 85 0.13 3.36 6.69
C ALA A 85 0.54 4.83 6.70
N ARG A 86 1.66 5.11 7.36
CA ARG A 86 2.35 6.40 7.31
C ARG A 86 3.80 6.17 6.95
N PHE A 87 4.21 6.78 5.84
CA PHE A 87 5.53 6.55 5.25
C PHE A 87 6.06 7.81 4.57
N LYS A 88 7.35 7.80 4.24
CA LYS A 88 8.00 8.85 3.45
C LYS A 88 9.19 8.29 2.69
N ALA A 89 9.58 8.95 1.60
CA ALA A 89 10.86 8.74 0.92
C ALA A 89 11.79 9.94 1.15
N SER A 90 13.09 9.71 1.26
CA SER A 90 14.09 10.77 1.39
C SER A 90 14.23 11.62 0.13
N ALA A 91 14.03 11.01 -1.03
CA ALA A 91 14.07 11.62 -2.36
C ALA A 91 12.96 11.03 -3.24
N LEU A 92 12.59 11.74 -4.29
CA LEU A 92 11.57 11.30 -5.26
C LEU A 92 12.14 11.09 -6.67
N THR A 93 13.45 11.19 -6.86
CA THR A 93 14.09 10.99 -8.17
C THR A 93 13.96 9.59 -8.72
N SER A 94 13.79 8.61 -7.85
CA SER A 94 13.52 7.22 -8.19
C SER A 94 12.72 6.65 -7.05
N TYR A 95 11.40 6.74 -7.14
CA TYR A 95 10.54 6.33 -6.07
C TYR A 95 9.21 5.82 -6.61
N GLY A 96 8.77 4.71 -6.06
CA GLY A 96 7.46 4.18 -6.32
C GLY A 96 6.84 3.61 -5.05
N PHE A 97 5.53 3.61 -4.97
CA PHE A 97 4.83 2.88 -3.94
C PHE A 97 3.50 2.30 -4.44
N PHE A 98 3.06 1.26 -3.77
CA PHE A 98 1.67 0.80 -3.79
C PHE A 98 1.19 0.62 -2.35
N ALA A 99 0.00 1.11 -2.05
CA ALA A 99 -0.65 0.93 -0.76
C ALA A 99 -2.11 0.52 -0.97
N GLY A 100 -2.50 -0.68 -0.51
CA GLY A 100 -3.86 -1.17 -0.77
C GLY A 100 -4.09 -2.64 -0.43
N PHE A 101 -5.00 -3.23 -1.19
CA PHE A 101 -5.39 -4.63 -1.11
C PHE A 101 -4.99 -5.38 -2.39
N GLN A 102 -4.39 -6.55 -2.22
CA GLN A 102 -3.93 -7.40 -3.31
C GLN A 102 -4.32 -8.86 -3.05
N GLU A 103 -5.04 -9.48 -4.00
CA GLU A 103 -5.51 -10.87 -3.87
C GLU A 103 -4.36 -11.87 -3.92
N THR A 104 -3.43 -11.70 -4.85
CA THR A 104 -2.32 -12.60 -5.04
C THR A 104 -1.02 -11.90 -4.64
N VAL A 105 -0.35 -12.41 -3.62
CA VAL A 105 0.95 -11.93 -3.16
C VAL A 105 1.92 -13.10 -3.15
N SER A 106 3.05 -12.95 -3.84
CA SER A 106 4.19 -13.83 -3.59
C SER A 106 4.77 -13.48 -2.23
N LEU A 107 4.75 -14.41 -1.30
CA LEU A 107 5.17 -14.15 0.07
C LEU A 107 6.68 -13.95 0.17
N ALA A 108 7.44 -14.59 -0.72
CA ALA A 108 8.89 -14.47 -0.74
C ALA A 108 9.37 -13.24 -1.53
N GLU A 109 8.67 -12.88 -2.61
CA GLU A 109 9.02 -11.77 -3.48
C GLU A 109 7.75 -11.06 -3.95
N PRO A 110 7.11 -10.25 -3.08
CA PRO A 110 5.92 -9.50 -3.45
C PRO A 110 6.30 -8.40 -4.45
N VAL A 111 5.67 -8.43 -5.61
CA VAL A 111 5.88 -7.45 -6.66
C VAL A 111 4.88 -6.30 -6.57
N ASN A 112 5.28 -5.12 -7.03
CA ASN A 112 4.35 -4.02 -7.24
C ASN A 112 3.25 -4.47 -8.23
N PRO A 113 1.96 -4.38 -7.86
CA PRO A 113 0.88 -4.90 -8.69
C PRO A 113 0.69 -4.15 -10.01
N PHE A 114 1.31 -3.00 -10.14
CA PHE A 114 1.23 -2.19 -11.35
C PHE A 114 2.61 -1.73 -11.82
N THR A 115 2.74 -1.53 -13.13
CA THR A 115 3.82 -0.78 -13.75
C THR A 115 3.21 0.29 -14.63
N LEU A 116 3.65 1.52 -14.47
CA LEU A 116 3.25 2.64 -15.32
C LEU A 116 4.47 3.14 -16.08
N SER A 117 4.54 2.85 -17.38
CA SER A 117 5.60 3.32 -18.27
C SER A 117 5.04 4.41 -19.18
N GLY A 118 5.48 5.63 -18.97
CA GLY A 118 4.93 6.79 -19.67
C GLY A 118 3.43 6.96 -19.35
N THR A 119 2.57 6.59 -20.28
CA THR A 119 1.09 6.59 -20.14
C THR A 119 0.48 5.19 -20.16
N THR A 120 1.29 4.15 -20.27
CA THR A 120 0.83 2.77 -20.37
C THR A 120 0.83 2.11 -19.00
N LEU A 121 -0.35 1.74 -18.53
CA LEU A 121 -0.55 0.99 -17.29
C LEU A 121 -0.60 -0.51 -17.59
N THR A 122 0.23 -1.27 -16.90
CA THR A 122 0.24 -2.74 -16.94
C THR A 122 -0.06 -3.26 -15.54
N ALA A 123 -0.98 -4.23 -15.44
CA ALA A 123 -1.17 -4.99 -14.20
C ALA A 123 -0.18 -6.16 -14.20
N ASN A 124 0.65 -6.22 -13.16
CA ASN A 124 1.67 -7.28 -12.98
C ASN A 124 1.12 -8.47 -12.20
N ASN A 125 -0.05 -8.32 -11.58
CA ASN A 125 -0.67 -9.32 -10.74
C ASN A 125 -1.89 -9.92 -11.44
N GLY A 126 -2.01 -11.24 -11.41
CA GLY A 126 -3.13 -11.98 -12.02
C GLY A 126 -4.45 -11.92 -11.26
N GLY A 127 -4.50 -11.29 -10.08
CA GLY A 127 -5.67 -11.20 -9.21
C GLY A 127 -6.36 -9.85 -9.20
N ASN A 128 -7.25 -9.69 -8.22
CA ASN A 128 -7.92 -8.43 -7.94
C ASN A 128 -7.03 -7.53 -7.07
N VAL A 129 -6.99 -6.25 -7.40
CA VAL A 129 -6.17 -5.25 -6.70
C VAL A 129 -6.95 -3.93 -6.60
N PHE A 130 -6.84 -3.25 -5.46
CA PHE A 130 -7.27 -1.86 -5.31
C PHE A 130 -6.34 -1.12 -4.34
N GLY A 131 -5.92 0.08 -4.71
CA GLY A 131 -5.10 0.91 -3.84
C GLY A 131 -4.60 2.19 -4.49
N LEU A 132 -3.72 2.87 -3.77
CA LEU A 132 -2.99 4.04 -4.25
C LEU A 132 -1.62 3.62 -4.77
N TYR A 133 -1.24 4.19 -5.88
CA TYR A 133 -0.02 3.91 -6.61
C TYR A 133 0.69 5.20 -7.02
N TYR A 134 2.00 5.18 -6.98
CA TYR A 134 2.88 6.24 -7.46
C TYR A 134 4.13 5.63 -8.08
N ASP A 135 4.63 6.24 -9.16
CA ASP A 135 5.84 5.81 -9.84
C ASP A 135 6.45 6.98 -10.61
N THR A 136 7.71 7.29 -10.34
CA THR A 136 8.46 8.36 -11.01
C THR A 136 8.81 8.06 -12.46
N THR A 137 8.64 6.83 -12.95
CA THR A 137 8.80 6.50 -14.38
C THR A 137 7.60 6.91 -15.22
N ALA A 138 6.51 7.33 -14.58
CA ALA A 138 5.33 7.86 -15.26
C ALA A 138 5.61 9.22 -15.91
N THR A 139 4.88 9.55 -16.98
CA THR A 139 4.98 10.86 -17.63
C THR A 139 4.53 12.00 -16.70
N THR A 140 3.67 11.70 -15.74
CA THR A 140 3.21 12.64 -14.71
C THR A 140 3.30 11.97 -13.34
N ASP A 141 4.05 12.59 -12.45
CA ASP A 141 4.33 12.11 -11.09
C ASP A 141 3.17 12.43 -10.13
N ASP A 142 2.06 11.75 -10.33
CA ASP A 142 0.86 11.90 -9.49
C ASP A 142 0.57 10.62 -8.70
N VAL A 143 0.11 10.76 -7.47
CA VAL A 143 -0.53 9.64 -6.75
C VAL A 143 -1.85 9.32 -7.44
N ARG A 144 -2.08 8.04 -7.71
CA ARG A 144 -3.24 7.55 -8.45
C ARG A 144 -3.93 6.42 -7.71
N ALA A 145 -5.25 6.44 -7.68
CA ALA A 145 -6.01 5.26 -7.32
C ALA A 145 -6.08 4.31 -8.54
N MET A 146 -5.78 3.07 -8.30
CA MET A 146 -5.71 2.02 -9.32
C MET A 146 -6.54 0.83 -8.90
N ALA A 147 -7.10 0.12 -9.90
CA ALA A 147 -7.75 -1.16 -9.70
C ALA A 147 -7.33 -2.15 -10.79
N SER A 148 -7.28 -3.43 -10.44
CA SER A 148 -7.16 -4.54 -11.37
C SER A 148 -8.25 -5.57 -11.06
N VAL A 149 -8.85 -6.12 -12.09
CA VAL A 149 -9.85 -7.18 -11.99
C VAL A 149 -9.33 -8.39 -12.76
N ASN A 150 -9.05 -9.48 -12.04
CA ASN A 150 -8.47 -10.70 -12.62
C ASN A 150 -7.22 -10.44 -13.48
N GLY A 151 -6.34 -9.56 -13.02
CA GLY A 151 -5.10 -9.22 -13.72
C GLY A 151 -5.25 -8.23 -14.87
N VAL A 152 -6.43 -7.66 -15.05
CA VAL A 152 -6.66 -6.61 -16.06
C VAL A 152 -6.82 -5.27 -15.38
N ALA A 153 -5.94 -4.33 -15.67
CA ALA A 153 -6.03 -2.97 -15.11
C ALA A 153 -7.37 -2.34 -15.52
N SER A 154 -8.17 -1.97 -14.54
CA SER A 154 -9.51 -1.43 -14.74
C SER A 154 -9.62 -0.06 -14.07
N THR A 155 -9.91 0.94 -14.88
CA THR A 155 -10.12 2.31 -14.43
C THR A 155 -11.56 2.78 -14.62
N ALA A 156 -12.35 2.03 -15.41
CA ALA A 156 -13.72 2.40 -15.77
C ALA A 156 -14.69 2.47 -14.58
N ALA A 157 -14.34 1.80 -13.47
CA ALA A 157 -15.16 1.76 -12.26
C ALA A 157 -14.68 2.73 -11.16
N LEU A 158 -13.55 3.41 -11.38
CA LEU A 158 -13.00 4.38 -10.43
C LEU A 158 -13.64 5.76 -10.65
N THR A 159 -13.99 6.41 -9.56
CA THR A 159 -14.58 7.75 -9.60
C THR A 159 -13.88 8.69 -8.63
N GLU A 160 -13.70 9.95 -9.05
CA GLU A 160 -13.32 11.07 -8.22
C GLU A 160 -14.47 12.08 -8.25
N GLY A 161 -14.98 12.49 -7.07
CA GLY A 161 -16.06 13.45 -6.99
C GLY A 161 -17.32 13.09 -7.78
N GLY A 162 -17.56 11.78 -8.05
CA GLY A 162 -18.68 11.28 -8.85
C GLY A 162 -18.44 11.24 -10.36
N VAL A 163 -17.26 11.59 -10.84
CA VAL A 163 -16.89 11.56 -12.28
C VAL A 163 -16.07 10.30 -12.58
N ALA A 164 -16.46 9.53 -13.61
CA ALA A 164 -15.69 8.39 -14.09
C ALA A 164 -14.39 8.84 -14.76
N TYR A 165 -13.28 8.22 -14.39
CA TYR A 165 -11.95 8.55 -14.93
C TYR A 165 -11.42 7.49 -15.90
N GLY A 166 -10.64 7.96 -16.90
CA GLY A 166 -10.08 7.13 -17.98
C GLY A 166 -8.87 6.26 -17.57
N THR A 167 -8.13 5.80 -18.56
CA THR A 167 -7.18 4.67 -18.52
C THR A 167 -6.03 4.70 -17.52
N LEU A 168 -5.77 5.81 -16.82
CA LEU A 168 -4.61 5.96 -15.92
C LEU A 168 -4.98 6.01 -14.41
N GLY A 169 -6.20 5.64 -14.05
CA GLY A 169 -6.66 5.75 -12.66
C GLY A 169 -7.06 7.19 -12.27
N VAL A 170 -7.57 7.33 -11.06
CA VAL A 170 -7.97 8.62 -10.51
C VAL A 170 -6.77 9.30 -9.89
N ARG A 171 -6.51 10.53 -10.27
CA ARG A 171 -5.48 11.33 -9.62
C ARG A 171 -5.93 11.73 -8.22
N ALA A 172 -5.11 11.49 -7.23
CA ALA A 172 -5.33 12.02 -5.88
C ALA A 172 -5.10 13.55 -5.80
N ASN A 173 -4.79 14.16 -6.93
CA ASN A 173 -4.57 15.60 -7.12
C ASN A 173 -3.51 16.21 -6.19
N THR A 174 -2.47 15.41 -5.89
CA THR A 174 -1.39 15.80 -4.99
C THR A 174 -0.06 15.39 -5.56
N THR A 175 0.85 16.35 -5.63
CA THR A 175 2.26 16.09 -5.91
C THR A 175 2.94 15.66 -4.62
N LEU A 176 3.62 14.53 -4.64
CA LEU A 176 4.46 14.09 -3.52
C LEU A 176 5.57 15.13 -3.24
N VAL A 177 5.92 15.28 -1.97
CA VAL A 177 7.05 16.10 -1.54
C VAL A 177 8.05 15.20 -0.81
N ALA A 178 9.31 15.23 -1.24
CA ALA A 178 10.39 14.47 -0.63
C ALA A 178 10.52 14.79 0.87
N ALA A 179 10.87 13.79 1.67
CA ALA A 179 11.06 13.86 3.11
C ALA A 179 9.80 14.29 3.92
N LYS A 180 8.63 14.36 3.30
CA LYS A 180 7.36 14.62 3.99
C LYS A 180 6.60 13.32 4.23
N TRP A 181 5.98 13.22 5.38
CA TRP A 181 5.14 12.08 5.73
C TRP A 181 3.88 12.04 4.87
N GLN A 182 3.63 10.89 4.33
CA GLN A 182 2.44 10.51 3.58
C GLN A 182 1.57 9.63 4.48
N TYR A 183 0.29 9.82 4.43
CA TYR A 183 -0.68 9.01 5.15
C TYR A 183 -1.69 8.43 4.17
N VAL A 184 -1.88 7.11 4.21
CA VAL A 184 -2.87 6.42 3.40
C VAL A 184 -3.83 5.64 4.28
N ARG A 185 -5.09 5.59 3.84
CA ARG A 185 -6.10 4.68 4.34
C ARG A 185 -6.87 4.12 3.17
N ILE A 186 -6.98 2.80 3.10
CA ILE A 186 -7.75 2.09 2.08
C ILE A 186 -8.79 1.25 2.77
N GLU A 187 -10.03 1.30 2.29
CA GLU A 187 -11.14 0.52 2.81
C GLU A 187 -11.76 -0.31 1.70
N MET A 188 -12.23 -1.52 2.05
CA MET A 188 -12.99 -2.40 1.17
C MET A 188 -14.18 -2.95 1.94
N ASP A 189 -15.37 -2.68 1.44
CA ASP A 189 -16.63 -3.15 2.04
C ASP A 189 -16.96 -4.60 1.63
N PRO A 190 -17.85 -5.28 2.37
CA PRO A 190 -18.30 -6.64 2.06
C PRO A 190 -18.91 -6.82 0.66
N ASP A 191 -19.41 -5.76 0.05
CA ASP A 191 -19.95 -5.75 -1.31
C ASP A 191 -18.91 -5.44 -2.41
N GLY A 192 -17.63 -5.26 -2.01
CA GLY A 192 -16.51 -4.94 -2.89
C GLY A 192 -16.41 -3.46 -3.25
N ALA A 193 -17.21 -2.58 -2.65
CA ALA A 193 -16.98 -1.15 -2.76
C ALA A 193 -15.68 -0.77 -2.04
N CYS A 194 -14.85 0.07 -2.66
CA CYS A 194 -13.59 0.49 -2.06
C CYS A 194 -13.49 2.01 -1.98
N ARG A 195 -12.72 2.46 -0.99
CA ARG A 195 -12.43 3.88 -0.77
C ARG A 195 -10.93 4.05 -0.52
N ALA A 196 -10.34 5.04 -1.17
CA ALA A 196 -8.95 5.44 -0.95
C ALA A 196 -8.89 6.85 -0.37
N TYR A 197 -8.14 6.99 0.70
CA TYR A 197 -7.90 8.26 1.38
C TYR A 197 -6.41 8.56 1.37
N TRP A 198 -6.10 9.82 1.15
CA TRP A 198 -4.73 10.33 1.09
C TRP A 198 -4.58 11.57 1.95
N GLY A 199 -3.49 11.66 2.66
CA GLY A 199 -3.06 12.83 3.41
C GLY A 199 -1.56 13.03 3.28
N ASP A 200 -1.14 14.26 3.31
CA ASP A 200 0.26 14.65 3.24
C ASP A 200 0.51 15.71 4.30
N GLN A 201 1.63 15.64 4.97
CA GLN A 201 2.01 16.57 6.03
C GLN A 201 2.03 18.04 5.56
N THR A 202 2.17 18.29 4.26
CA THR A 202 2.16 19.62 3.66
C THR A 202 0.74 20.14 3.44
N LEU A 203 -0.19 19.23 3.10
CA LEU A 203 -1.57 19.57 2.77
C LEU A 203 -2.47 19.68 4.01
N ASP A 204 -2.04 19.09 5.10
CA ASP A 204 -2.80 19.08 6.36
C ASP A 204 -1.92 19.35 7.58
N PRO A 205 -1.35 20.55 7.69
CA PRO A 205 -0.56 20.94 8.86
C PRO A 205 -1.39 20.99 10.15
N ALA A 206 -2.72 21.02 10.04
CA ALA A 206 -3.64 21.05 11.18
C ALA A 206 -4.08 19.64 11.65
N GLY A 207 -3.69 18.55 10.94
CA GLY A 207 -3.95 17.18 11.35
C GLY A 207 -5.40 16.72 11.18
N SER A 208 -6.12 17.23 10.19
CA SER A 208 -7.51 16.79 9.89
C SER A 208 -7.60 15.36 9.32
N GLY A 209 -6.45 14.73 9.09
CA GLY A 209 -6.36 13.35 8.59
C GLY A 209 -6.49 13.23 7.06
N PRO A 210 -6.41 12.01 6.54
CA PRO A 210 -6.46 11.77 5.10
C PRO A 210 -7.86 12.06 4.56
N LYS A 211 -7.92 12.64 3.36
CA LYS A 211 -9.16 12.96 2.65
C LYS A 211 -9.50 11.88 1.64
N LEU A 212 -10.78 11.61 1.44
CA LEU A 212 -11.25 10.71 0.39
C LEU A 212 -10.83 11.25 -0.98
N VAL A 213 -10.07 10.45 -1.73
CA VAL A 213 -9.55 10.83 -3.06
C VAL A 213 -10.14 9.98 -4.18
N ALA A 214 -10.55 8.74 -3.89
CA ALA A 214 -11.15 7.88 -4.89
C ALA A 214 -12.10 6.84 -4.29
N THR A 215 -13.05 6.40 -5.11
CA THR A 215 -13.94 5.29 -4.80
C THR A 215 -13.99 4.30 -5.96
N LEU A 216 -14.11 3.01 -5.64
CA LEU A 216 -14.42 1.95 -6.56
C LEU A 216 -15.84 1.45 -6.28
N LYS A 217 -16.64 1.29 -7.34
CA LYS A 217 -18.01 0.83 -7.25
C LYS A 217 -18.09 -0.60 -6.71
N ALA A 218 -19.12 -0.88 -5.91
CA ALA A 218 -19.47 -2.24 -5.49
C ALA A 218 -19.62 -3.22 -6.66
N GLY A 219 -19.31 -4.49 -6.43
CA GLY A 219 -19.44 -5.58 -7.40
C GLY A 219 -18.39 -5.60 -8.52
N VAL A 220 -17.34 -4.77 -8.44
CA VAL A 220 -16.22 -4.78 -9.39
C VAL A 220 -15.18 -5.80 -8.97
N LEU A 221 -14.76 -5.78 -7.71
CA LEU A 221 -13.84 -6.75 -7.16
C LEU A 221 -14.58 -7.96 -6.58
N SER A 222 -13.95 -9.13 -6.63
CA SER A 222 -14.50 -10.33 -6.01
C SER A 222 -14.50 -10.21 -4.49
N THR A 223 -15.65 -10.34 -3.86
CA THR A 223 -15.77 -10.30 -2.40
C THR A 223 -15.46 -11.64 -1.73
N SER A 224 -15.42 -12.74 -2.48
CA SER A 224 -15.04 -14.07 -2.01
C SER A 224 -13.53 -14.32 -2.02
N ALA A 225 -12.75 -13.42 -2.61
CA ALA A 225 -11.31 -13.51 -2.64
C ALA A 225 -10.69 -13.16 -1.28
N LEU A 226 -9.46 -13.64 -1.07
CA LEU A 226 -8.62 -13.29 0.07
C LEU A 226 -7.67 -12.16 -0.32
N TYR A 227 -7.71 -11.06 0.41
CA TYR A 227 -6.88 -9.88 0.14
C TYR A 227 -5.83 -9.69 1.22
N HIS A 228 -4.61 -9.45 0.80
CA HIS A 228 -3.53 -8.99 1.66
C HIS A 228 -3.55 -7.46 1.72
N PRO A 229 -3.75 -6.85 2.89
CA PRO A 229 -3.34 -5.46 3.11
C PRO A 229 -1.83 -5.34 2.90
N ILE A 230 -1.39 -4.43 2.03
CA ILE A 230 0.01 -4.34 1.63
C ILE A 230 0.44 -2.89 1.41
N LEU A 231 1.67 -2.58 1.86
CA LEU A 231 2.43 -1.39 1.50
C LEU A 231 3.72 -1.85 0.81
N THR A 232 3.89 -1.48 -0.44
CA THR A 232 5.10 -1.74 -1.21
C THR A 232 5.81 -0.43 -1.48
N LEU A 233 7.10 -0.35 -1.19
CA LEU A 233 7.97 0.79 -1.41
C LEU A 233 9.12 0.32 -2.30
N VAL A 234 9.31 0.95 -3.45
CA VAL A 234 10.28 0.51 -4.45
C VAL A 234 11.13 1.66 -4.96
N ASP A 235 12.33 1.34 -5.38
CA ASP A 235 13.19 2.19 -6.20
C ASP A 235 13.15 1.67 -7.65
N PRO A 236 12.43 2.32 -8.57
CA PRO A 236 12.38 1.89 -9.97
C PRO A 236 13.69 2.11 -10.74
N SER A 237 14.69 2.74 -10.15
CA SER A 237 16.01 2.93 -10.74
C SER A 237 17.13 2.67 -9.72
N THR A 238 18.33 3.17 -9.92
CA THR A 238 19.51 2.90 -9.08
C THR A 238 19.85 4.02 -8.08
N ASN A 239 18.90 4.92 -7.78
CA ASN A 239 19.16 6.08 -6.90
C ASN A 239 18.97 5.80 -5.41
N ASP A 240 18.35 4.69 -5.06
CA ASP A 240 18.24 4.12 -3.72
C ASP A 240 17.78 5.12 -2.63
N PRO A 241 16.56 5.69 -2.75
CA PRO A 241 16.02 6.56 -1.73
C PRO A 241 15.76 5.77 -0.44
N LEU A 242 16.00 6.39 0.71
CA LEU A 242 15.61 5.82 1.99
C LEU A 242 14.08 5.87 2.12
N HIS A 243 13.48 4.73 2.37
CA HIS A 243 12.06 4.59 2.68
C HIS A 243 11.88 4.52 4.19
N SER A 244 11.12 5.44 4.77
CA SER A 244 10.81 5.38 6.20
C SER A 244 9.33 5.07 6.40
N VAL A 245 9.03 4.16 7.33
CA VAL A 245 7.67 3.80 7.74
C VAL A 245 7.54 4.06 9.24
N ASP A 246 6.55 4.86 9.62
CA ASP A 246 6.21 5.17 11.00
C ASP A 246 5.26 4.12 11.56
N PHE A 247 4.24 3.76 10.78
CA PHE A 247 3.38 2.63 11.11
C PHE A 247 2.79 1.98 9.85
N PHE A 248 2.40 0.73 10.02
CA PHE A 248 1.58 -0.04 9.10
C PHE A 248 0.56 -0.83 9.88
N GLY A 249 -0.70 -0.80 9.46
CA GLY A 249 -1.75 -1.53 10.14
C GLY A 249 -2.90 -1.94 9.22
N ALA A 250 -3.58 -2.99 9.65
CA ALA A 250 -4.80 -3.47 8.99
C ALA A 250 -5.81 -3.96 10.01
N GLU A 251 -7.08 -3.83 9.69
CA GLU A 251 -8.16 -4.26 10.55
C GLU A 251 -9.36 -4.78 9.77
N CYS A 252 -10.07 -5.69 10.37
CA CYS A 252 -11.37 -6.15 9.91
C CYS A 252 -12.24 -6.56 11.11
N TYR A 253 -13.53 -6.72 10.87
CA TYR A 253 -14.43 -7.29 11.86
C TYR A 253 -14.45 -8.81 11.71
N ARG A 254 -14.46 -9.51 12.81
CA ARG A 254 -14.70 -10.94 12.84
C ARG A 254 -16.15 -11.15 13.23
N ASP A 255 -16.96 -11.63 12.30
CA ASP A 255 -18.30 -12.12 12.64
C ASP A 255 -18.19 -13.57 13.16
N TRP A 256 -18.72 -13.78 14.36
CA TRP A 256 -18.83 -15.09 14.98
C TRP A 256 -20.24 -15.64 14.85
N SER A 257 -21.01 -15.20 13.85
CA SER A 257 -22.32 -15.80 13.59
C SER A 257 -22.12 -17.23 13.11
N TYR A 258 -22.33 -18.17 14.01
CA TYR A 258 -22.56 -19.57 13.69
C TYR A 258 -24.05 -19.79 13.44
#